data_917adaf37e88e665ad97a2f4e9262f98
#
_entry.id   917adaf37e88e665ad97a2f4e9262f98
#
_cell.length_a   1.000
_cell.length_b   1.000
_cell.length_c   1.000
_cell.angle_alpha   90.00
_cell.angle_beta   90.00
_cell.angle_gamma   90.00
#
_symmetry.space_group_name_H-M   'P 1'
#
loop_
_entity.id
_entity.type
_entity.pdbx_description
1 polymer ?
#
loop_
_entity_poly.entity_id
_entity_poly.type
_entity_poly.pdbx_seq_one_letter_code
_entity_poly.pdbx_strand_id
1 'polypeptide(L)'
;MDESSILIVDDEEEFVTTLVQRLRKRGWASEGVLNGSAGIARVAANDFTVILLDMRLPDMDGGQVLQEIKKIKPASRVLILTGHASASEGEEGIRNGACDYLLKPVEFETLLEKLEAARNRGP
;
A
#
# COMPACT_ATOMS: atom_id res chain seq x y z
N MET A 1 18.87 -7.21 -11.84
CA MET A 1 18.46 -5.93 -11.29
C MET A 1 17.01 -5.96 -10.91
N ASP A 2 16.72 -5.62 -9.68
CA ASP A 2 15.36 -5.77 -9.20
C ASP A 2 14.49 -4.64 -9.68
N GLU A 3 13.35 -5.01 -10.24
CA GLU A 3 12.35 -4.06 -10.66
C GLU A 3 11.55 -3.64 -9.42
N SER A 4 11.40 -2.33 -9.24
CA SER A 4 10.57 -1.83 -8.13
C SER A 4 9.11 -2.16 -8.43
N SER A 5 8.46 -2.81 -7.49
CA SER A 5 7.07 -3.24 -7.66
C SER A 5 6.18 -2.75 -6.52
N ILE A 6 4.94 -2.46 -6.85
CA ILE A 6 3.97 -1.99 -5.88
C ILE A 6 2.63 -2.69 -6.08
N LEU A 7 2.03 -3.12 -4.96
CA LEU A 7 0.65 -3.60 -4.94
C LEU A 7 -0.21 -2.50 -4.32
N ILE A 8 -1.30 -2.15 -4.99
CA ILE A 8 -2.25 -1.15 -4.50
C ILE A 8 -3.52 -1.88 -4.10
N VAL A 9 -3.92 -1.74 -2.84
CA VAL A 9 -5.12 -2.39 -2.29
C VAL A 9 -6.09 -1.29 -1.89
N ASP A 10 -7.12 -1.06 -2.73
CA ASP A 10 -8.06 0.04 -2.54
C ASP A 10 -9.31 -0.27 -3.36
N ASP A 11 -10.49 -0.01 -2.82
CA ASP A 11 -11.74 -0.36 -3.49
C ASP A 11 -12.24 0.66 -4.51
N GLU A 12 -11.57 1.80 -4.63
CA GLU A 12 -11.93 2.81 -5.62
C GLU A 12 -11.27 2.48 -6.95
N GLU A 13 -12.02 1.81 -7.82
CA GLU A 13 -11.48 1.25 -9.06
C GLU A 13 -10.81 2.30 -9.95
N GLU A 14 -11.43 3.47 -10.13
CA GLU A 14 -10.85 4.52 -10.97
C GLU A 14 -9.51 5.02 -10.39
N PHE A 15 -9.47 5.20 -9.09
CA PHE A 15 -8.25 5.62 -8.41
C PHE A 15 -7.14 4.60 -8.64
N VAL A 16 -7.45 3.31 -8.44
CA VAL A 16 -6.47 2.24 -8.61
C VAL A 16 -5.96 2.18 -10.07
N THR A 17 -6.87 2.21 -11.03
CA THR A 17 -6.52 2.13 -12.45
C THR A 17 -5.62 3.29 -12.86
N THR A 18 -6.00 4.50 -12.46
CA THR A 18 -5.23 5.71 -12.79
C THR A 18 -3.85 5.65 -12.15
N LEU A 19 -3.80 5.26 -10.89
CA LEU A 19 -2.54 5.22 -10.15
C LEU A 19 -1.60 4.17 -10.73
N VAL A 20 -2.11 2.99 -11.07
CA VAL A 20 -1.31 1.93 -11.70
C VAL A 20 -0.68 2.45 -12.99
N GLN A 21 -1.46 3.13 -13.83
CA GLN A 21 -0.95 3.65 -15.10
C GLN A 21 0.14 4.69 -14.87
N ARG A 22 -0.07 5.60 -13.93
CA ARG A 22 0.90 6.66 -13.65
C ARG A 22 2.20 6.10 -13.08
N LEU A 23 2.10 5.13 -12.19
CA LEU A 23 3.27 4.52 -11.58
C LEU A 23 4.08 3.71 -12.59
N ARG A 24 3.40 3.01 -13.50
CA ARG A 24 4.10 2.28 -14.56
C ARG A 24 4.95 3.21 -15.42
N LYS A 25 4.45 4.41 -15.69
CA LYS A 25 5.21 5.40 -16.47
C LYS A 25 6.44 5.89 -15.72
N ARG A 26 6.47 5.73 -14.42
CA ARG A 26 7.63 6.12 -13.60
C ARG A 26 8.53 4.94 -13.26
N GLY A 27 8.32 3.80 -13.92
CA GLY A 27 9.21 2.66 -13.74
C GLY A 27 8.83 1.67 -12.65
N TRP A 28 7.65 1.84 -12.06
CA TRP A 28 7.16 0.91 -11.05
C TRP A 28 6.32 -0.18 -11.71
N ALA A 29 6.65 -1.43 -11.45
CA ALA A 29 5.79 -2.55 -11.85
C ALA A 29 4.60 -2.55 -10.91
N SER A 30 3.46 -2.08 -11.40
CA SER A 30 2.30 -1.77 -10.56
C SER A 30 1.15 -2.71 -10.85
N GLU A 31 0.46 -3.09 -9.79
CA GLU A 31 -0.70 -3.97 -9.87
C GLU A 31 -1.68 -3.53 -8.80
N GLY A 32 -2.97 -3.64 -9.08
CA GLY A 32 -4.00 -3.22 -8.13
C GLY A 32 -5.02 -4.30 -7.88
N VAL A 33 -5.56 -4.31 -6.67
CA VAL A 33 -6.69 -5.17 -6.28
C VAL A 33 -7.68 -4.30 -5.53
N LEU A 34 -8.93 -4.77 -5.44
CA LEU A 34 -10.03 -3.94 -4.96
C LEU A 34 -10.59 -4.37 -3.60
N ASN A 35 -9.99 -5.34 -2.95
CA ASN A 35 -10.44 -5.77 -1.64
C ASN A 35 -9.31 -6.42 -0.85
N GLY A 36 -9.54 -6.65 0.43
CA GLY A 36 -8.52 -7.15 1.34
C GLY A 36 -8.10 -8.58 1.06
N SER A 37 -9.05 -9.47 0.78
CA SER A 37 -8.75 -10.87 0.49
C SER A 37 -7.84 -11.00 -0.71
N ALA A 38 -8.14 -10.25 -1.78
CA ALA A 38 -7.31 -10.26 -2.99
C ALA A 38 -5.91 -9.74 -2.68
N GLY A 39 -5.81 -8.70 -1.84
CA GLY A 39 -4.52 -8.14 -1.44
C GLY A 39 -3.67 -9.16 -0.71
N ILE A 40 -4.26 -9.84 0.27
CA ILE A 40 -3.55 -10.86 1.05
C ILE A 40 -3.07 -11.99 0.13
N ALA A 41 -3.94 -12.43 -0.78
CA ALA A 41 -3.59 -13.52 -1.72
C ALA A 41 -2.42 -13.13 -2.61
N ARG A 42 -2.39 -11.87 -3.09
CA ARG A 42 -1.29 -11.42 -3.94
C ARG A 42 0.02 -11.31 -3.16
N VAL A 43 -0.03 -10.84 -1.93
CA VAL A 43 1.16 -10.75 -1.09
C VAL A 43 1.71 -12.13 -0.78
N ALA A 44 0.84 -13.11 -0.56
CA ALA A 44 1.27 -14.48 -0.30
C ALA A 44 1.98 -15.09 -1.52
N ALA A 45 1.56 -14.70 -2.72
CA ALA A 45 2.06 -15.28 -3.96
C ALA A 45 3.30 -14.57 -4.53
N ASN A 46 3.54 -13.32 -4.15
CA ASN A 46 4.61 -12.51 -4.75
C ASN A 46 5.25 -11.59 -3.73
N ASP A 47 6.47 -11.18 -4.02
CA ASP A 47 7.17 -10.16 -3.24
C ASP A 47 6.97 -8.81 -3.93
N PHE A 48 6.50 -7.83 -3.16
CA PHE A 48 6.36 -6.46 -3.65
C PHE A 48 7.33 -5.56 -2.91
N THR A 49 7.88 -4.58 -3.62
CA THR A 49 8.78 -3.61 -2.99
C THR A 49 8.03 -2.81 -1.93
N VAL A 50 6.81 -2.37 -2.27
CA VAL A 50 5.94 -1.61 -1.37
C VAL A 50 4.50 -2.07 -1.57
N ILE A 51 3.72 -2.05 -0.51
CA ILE A 51 2.28 -2.31 -0.56
C ILE A 51 1.58 -1.05 -0.10
N LEU A 52 0.68 -0.52 -0.92
CA LEU A 52 -0.12 0.66 -0.59
C LEU A 52 -1.51 0.17 -0.19
N LEU A 53 -1.90 0.39 1.05
CA LEU A 53 -3.07 -0.25 1.63
C LEU A 53 -4.08 0.77 2.14
N ASP A 54 -5.29 0.76 1.58
CA ASP A 54 -6.40 1.57 2.08
C ASP A 54 -6.91 0.92 3.37
N MET A 55 -7.21 1.73 4.36
CA MET A 55 -7.69 1.24 5.64
C MET A 55 -9.17 0.88 5.63
N ARG A 56 -9.91 1.28 4.61
CA ARG A 56 -11.35 1.00 4.50
C ARG A 56 -11.66 0.20 3.25
N LEU A 57 -11.78 -1.10 3.43
CA LEU A 57 -12.04 -2.03 2.34
C LEU A 57 -13.41 -2.67 2.53
N PRO A 58 -14.05 -3.17 1.46
CA PRO A 58 -15.41 -3.66 1.56
C PRO A 58 -15.54 -4.97 2.34
N ASP A 59 -14.50 -5.78 2.34
CA ASP A 59 -14.57 -7.13 2.93
C ASP A 59 -13.82 -7.25 4.26
N MET A 60 -12.89 -6.36 4.55
CA MET A 60 -12.07 -6.44 5.75
C MET A 60 -11.62 -5.06 6.19
N ASP A 61 -11.41 -4.92 7.49
CA ASP A 61 -10.74 -3.74 8.03
C ASP A 61 -9.28 -3.74 7.56
N GLY A 62 -8.79 -2.58 7.15
CA GLY A 62 -7.39 -2.45 6.72
C GLY A 62 -6.40 -2.87 7.79
N GLY A 63 -6.72 -2.66 9.06
CA GLY A 63 -5.87 -3.13 10.16
C GLY A 63 -5.72 -4.64 10.17
N GLN A 64 -6.79 -5.37 9.86
CA GLN A 64 -6.72 -6.82 9.74
C GLN A 64 -5.86 -7.25 8.55
N VAL A 65 -6.00 -6.54 7.42
CA VAL A 65 -5.17 -6.82 6.24
C VAL A 65 -3.70 -6.60 6.57
N LEU A 66 -3.38 -5.51 7.25
CA LEU A 66 -2.01 -5.21 7.65
C LEU A 66 -1.44 -6.33 8.54
N GLN A 67 -2.22 -6.79 9.51
CA GLN A 67 -1.78 -7.88 10.40
C GLN A 67 -1.48 -9.14 9.60
N GLU A 68 -2.37 -9.51 8.66
CA GLU A 68 -2.17 -10.71 7.85
C GLU A 68 -0.95 -10.58 6.95
N ILE A 69 -0.76 -9.41 6.33
CA ILE A 69 0.41 -9.17 5.50
C ILE A 69 1.70 -9.29 6.31
N LYS A 70 1.73 -8.72 7.50
CA LYS A 70 2.94 -8.77 8.34
C LYS A 70 3.22 -10.17 8.87
N LYS A 71 2.19 -11.01 9.01
CA LYS A 71 2.40 -12.42 9.35
C LYS A 71 3.03 -13.19 8.20
N ILE A 72 2.57 -12.94 6.97
CA ILE A 72 3.04 -13.64 5.78
C ILE A 72 4.42 -13.14 5.37
N LYS A 73 4.60 -11.83 5.38
CA LYS A 73 5.84 -11.16 4.94
C LYS A 73 6.26 -10.14 5.99
N PRO A 74 6.91 -10.58 7.08
CA PRO A 74 7.27 -9.66 8.17
C PRO A 74 8.12 -8.47 7.75
N ALA A 75 8.93 -8.62 6.70
CA ALA A 75 9.77 -7.54 6.22
C ALA A 75 9.09 -6.67 5.17
N SER A 76 7.81 -6.91 4.88
CA SER A 76 7.09 -6.12 3.88
C SER A 76 7.02 -4.65 4.29
N ARG A 77 7.06 -3.77 3.27
CA ARG A 77 6.95 -2.33 3.48
C ARG A 77 5.55 -1.90 3.09
N VAL A 78 4.76 -1.50 4.08
CA VAL A 78 3.36 -1.14 3.86
C VAL A 78 3.18 0.35 4.13
N LEU A 79 2.62 1.06 3.13
CA LEU A 79 2.17 2.45 3.29
C LEU A 79 0.66 2.44 3.42
N ILE A 80 0.15 3.15 4.41
CA ILE A 80 -1.28 3.22 4.69
C ILE A 80 -1.90 4.42 3.97
N LEU A 81 -3.06 4.21 3.34
CA LEU A 81 -3.91 5.28 2.85
C LEU A 81 -5.08 5.45 3.81
N THR A 82 -5.33 6.66 4.27
CA THR A 82 -6.48 6.91 5.12
C THR A 82 -7.37 8.00 4.52
N GLY A 83 -8.67 7.78 4.56
CA GLY A 83 -9.62 8.59 3.82
C GLY A 83 -10.15 9.82 4.50
N HIS A 84 -9.99 10.02 5.76
CA HIS A 84 -10.63 11.13 6.44
C HIS A 84 -9.76 11.70 7.54
N ALA A 85 -8.86 12.58 7.18
CA ALA A 85 -8.19 13.44 8.14
C ALA A 85 -7.89 12.77 9.49
N SER A 86 -7.79 11.45 9.52
CA SER A 86 -7.56 10.73 10.75
C SER A 86 -6.12 10.32 10.83
N ALA A 87 -5.30 11.28 11.24
CA ALA A 87 -3.90 10.98 11.51
C ALA A 87 -3.77 9.84 12.52
N SER A 88 -4.76 9.70 13.42
CA SER A 88 -4.72 8.63 14.42
C SER A 88 -4.77 7.25 13.79
N GLU A 89 -5.55 7.07 12.70
CA GLU A 89 -5.62 5.78 12.01
C GLU A 89 -4.27 5.44 11.36
N GLY A 90 -3.63 6.43 10.74
CA GLY A 90 -2.31 6.25 10.15
C GLY A 90 -1.25 5.96 11.21
N GLU A 91 -1.29 6.68 12.32
CA GLU A 91 -0.35 6.46 13.42
C GLU A 91 -0.51 5.08 14.05
N GLU A 92 -1.75 4.62 14.18
CA GLU A 92 -2.01 3.26 14.65
C GLU A 92 -1.43 2.22 13.68
N GLY A 93 -1.58 2.46 12.37
CA GLY A 93 -0.99 1.60 11.36
C GLY A 93 0.52 1.51 11.50
N ILE A 94 1.20 2.63 11.76
CA ILE A 94 2.65 2.63 11.97
C ILE A 94 3.00 1.80 13.21
N ARG A 95 2.25 1.96 14.29
CA ARG A 95 2.48 1.16 15.51
C ARG A 95 2.31 -0.34 15.23
N ASN A 96 1.48 -0.70 14.25
CA ASN A 96 1.23 -2.09 13.88
C ASN A 96 2.10 -2.58 12.72
N GLY A 97 3.11 -1.82 12.34
CA GLY A 97 4.14 -2.28 11.41
C GLY A 97 4.18 -1.61 10.05
N ALA A 98 3.32 -0.64 9.78
CA ALA A 98 3.40 0.12 8.52
C ALA A 98 4.59 1.07 8.56
N CYS A 99 5.14 1.39 7.38
CA CYS A 99 6.27 2.31 7.26
C CYS A 99 5.85 3.76 7.47
N ASP A 100 4.68 4.11 6.94
CA ASP A 100 4.22 5.50 6.95
C ASP A 100 2.77 5.50 6.52
N TYR A 101 2.16 6.68 6.44
CA TYR A 101 0.79 6.82 5.96
C TYR A 101 0.62 8.08 5.13
N LEU A 102 -0.44 8.12 4.33
CA LEU A 102 -0.84 9.25 3.50
C LEU A 102 -2.33 9.49 3.67
N LEU A 103 -2.70 10.76 3.66
CA LEU A 103 -4.12 11.14 3.71
C LEU A 103 -4.67 11.31 2.30
N LYS A 104 -5.88 10.85 2.05
CA LYS A 104 -6.58 11.11 0.80
C LYS A 104 -7.22 12.50 0.86
N PRO A 105 -7.29 13.24 -0.24
CA PRO A 105 -6.81 12.90 -1.59
C PRO A 105 -5.29 12.95 -1.67
N VAL A 106 -4.72 12.01 -2.42
CA VAL A 106 -3.27 11.85 -2.48
C VAL A 106 -2.71 12.63 -3.64
N GLU A 107 -1.71 13.46 -3.35
CA GLU A 107 -0.95 14.12 -4.40
C GLU A 107 0.10 13.16 -4.92
N PHE A 108 0.20 13.03 -6.24
CA PHE A 108 1.04 12.01 -6.84
C PHE A 108 2.53 12.16 -6.50
N GLU A 109 3.04 13.40 -6.53
CA GLU A 109 4.46 13.59 -6.22
C GLU A 109 4.79 13.27 -4.76
N THR A 110 3.87 13.59 -3.85
CA THR A 110 4.03 13.22 -2.45
C THR A 110 4.04 11.70 -2.29
N LEU A 111 3.14 11.02 -3.01
CA LEU A 111 3.11 9.55 -3.00
C LEU A 111 4.43 8.98 -3.50
N LEU A 112 4.96 9.49 -4.62
CA LEU A 112 6.23 9.02 -5.15
C LEU A 112 7.36 9.17 -4.15
N GLU A 113 7.41 10.31 -3.45
CA GLU A 113 8.43 10.53 -2.43
C GLU A 113 8.34 9.48 -1.33
N LYS A 114 7.11 9.18 -0.88
CA LYS A 114 6.90 8.19 0.16
C LYS A 114 7.26 6.78 -0.32
N LEU A 115 6.93 6.47 -1.57
CA LEU A 115 7.29 5.17 -2.15
C LEU A 115 8.79 4.99 -2.24
N GLU A 116 9.49 6.02 -2.67
CA GLU A 116 10.94 5.96 -2.78
C GLU A 116 11.60 5.85 -1.41
N ALA A 117 11.08 6.58 -0.43
CA ALA A 117 11.58 6.48 0.93
C ALA A 117 11.37 5.07 1.49
N ALA A 118 10.21 4.48 1.25
CA ALA A 118 9.92 3.13 1.71
C ALA A 118 10.82 2.10 1.03
N ARG A 119 11.01 2.25 -0.30
CA ARG A 119 11.89 1.36 -1.06
C ARG A 119 13.32 1.37 -0.52
N ASN A 120 13.79 2.53 -0.12
CA ASN A 120 15.16 2.72 0.35
C ASN A 120 15.36 2.39 1.82
N ARG A 121 14.29 2.05 2.54
CA ARG A 121 14.40 1.64 3.94
C ARG A 121 15.05 0.26 4.02
N GLY A 122 15.96 0.11 4.97
CA GLY A 122 16.53 -1.18 5.26
C GLY A 122 15.47 -2.12 5.87
N PRO A 123 15.74 -3.41 5.84
CA PRO A 123 14.83 -4.40 6.45
C PRO A 123 14.74 -4.26 7.96
#